data_82d21bdc808eea30cbdc2b813a76e84e
#
_entry.id   82d21bdc808eea30cbdc2b813a76e84e
#
_cell.length_a   1.000
_cell.length_b   1.000
_cell.length_c   1.000
_cell.angle_alpha   90.00
_cell.angle_beta   90.00
_cell.angle_gamma   90.00
#
_symmetry.space_group_name_H-M   'P 1'
#
loop_
_entity.id
_entity.type
_entity.pdbx_description
1 polymer ?
#
loop_
_entity_poly.entity_id
_entity_poly.type
_entity_poly.pdbx_seq_one_letter_code
_entity_poly.pdbx_strand_id
1 'polypeptide(L)'
;MTFCVAAKVDSGLVALADTRIVKGNEQSSKGKVSHVYHSDGSLFFMTSGLRSVRDKTSIYFETSLAEKQKGEICHLFEVANLFGECLRRVKEEDGASLAAANLSFNLHAIIGGKFSADETPFLFYIYPQGNWVEATSDAPYHMIGQTSYGKPILDRLLGSGCSLPETLALLFLAFDGTRASVTDVDFPIDCIVLDGDSGAMKRQRFTLIELQETTHWWTNTLQTALASFPLEWSKDLFEL
;
A
#
# COMPACT_ATOMS: atom_id res chain seq x y z
N MET A 1 2.95 -11.28 8.23
CA MET A 1 1.98 -10.69 7.26
C MET A 1 2.38 -9.26 6.88
N THR A 2 1.59 -8.52 6.15
CA THR A 2 1.92 -7.20 5.60
C THR A 2 0.66 -6.33 5.62
N PHE A 3 0.82 -5.05 5.85
CA PHE A 3 -0.18 -4.03 5.57
C PHE A 3 0.44 -2.99 4.64
N CYS A 4 -0.06 -2.89 3.44
CA CYS A 4 0.29 -1.80 2.52
C CYS A 4 -0.99 -1.26 1.90
N VAL A 5 -1.08 0.05 1.81
CA VAL A 5 -2.19 0.77 1.22
C VAL A 5 -1.67 1.97 0.45
N ALA A 6 -2.26 2.26 -0.69
CA ALA A 6 -2.04 3.51 -1.41
C ALA A 6 -3.35 4.01 -2.00
N ALA A 7 -3.49 5.32 -2.04
CA ALA A 7 -4.66 6.02 -2.55
C ALA A 7 -4.27 7.06 -3.60
N LYS A 8 -5.15 7.21 -4.61
CA LYS A 8 -5.11 8.24 -5.65
C LYS A 8 -6.23 9.23 -5.38
N VAL A 9 -5.87 10.48 -5.21
CA VAL A 9 -6.80 11.61 -5.07
C VAL A 9 -6.47 12.67 -6.11
N ASP A 10 -7.34 13.64 -6.31
CA ASP A 10 -7.17 14.66 -7.37
C ASP A 10 -5.84 15.42 -7.23
N SER A 11 -5.36 15.62 -6.01
CA SER A 11 -4.10 16.32 -5.71
C SER A 11 -2.85 15.44 -5.73
N GLY A 12 -2.96 14.11 -5.94
CA GLY A 12 -1.79 13.22 -6.03
C GLY A 12 -1.99 11.83 -5.44
N LEU A 13 -0.89 11.24 -4.95
CA LEU A 13 -0.88 9.90 -4.34
C LEU A 13 -0.39 9.95 -2.90
N VAL A 14 -0.98 9.10 -2.08
CA VAL A 14 -0.50 8.83 -0.72
C VAL A 14 -0.36 7.33 -0.53
N ALA A 15 0.74 6.88 0.07
CA ALA A 15 0.96 5.48 0.38
C ALA A 15 1.45 5.29 1.82
N LEU A 16 1.05 4.19 2.45
CA LEU A 16 1.46 3.82 3.79
C LEU A 16 1.69 2.30 3.86
N ALA A 17 2.81 1.89 4.46
CA ALA A 17 3.09 0.49 4.72
C ALA A 17 3.68 0.31 6.12
N ASP A 18 3.33 -0.80 6.78
CA ASP A 18 4.02 -1.26 7.98
C ASP A 18 5.41 -1.81 7.62
N THR A 19 6.30 -1.88 8.60
CA THR A 19 7.65 -2.45 8.39
C THR A 19 7.90 -3.72 9.21
N ARG A 20 6.94 -4.16 10.02
CA ARG A 20 7.10 -5.31 10.89
C ARG A 20 7.21 -6.61 10.08
N ILE A 21 8.16 -7.46 10.47
CA ILE A 21 8.31 -8.83 9.97
C ILE A 21 8.31 -9.76 11.17
N VAL A 22 7.43 -10.74 11.16
CA VAL A 22 7.36 -11.82 12.15
C VAL A 22 7.72 -13.14 11.47
N LYS A 23 8.67 -13.88 12.05
CA LYS A 23 9.05 -15.23 11.60
C LYS A 23 9.18 -16.14 12.82
N GLY A 24 8.14 -16.93 13.08
CA GLY A 24 8.06 -17.70 14.32
C GLY A 24 8.09 -16.75 15.54
N ASN A 25 9.07 -16.90 16.42
CA ASN A 25 9.25 -16.06 17.60
C ASN A 25 10.17 -14.85 17.35
N GLU A 26 10.69 -14.69 16.14
CA GLU A 26 11.59 -13.60 15.79
C GLU A 26 10.80 -12.41 15.21
N GLN A 27 11.17 -11.20 15.65
CA GLN A 27 10.66 -9.94 15.12
C GLN A 27 11.80 -9.13 14.52
N SER A 28 11.55 -8.56 13.35
CA SER A 28 12.47 -7.63 12.68
C SER A 28 11.70 -6.56 11.96
N SER A 29 12.39 -5.49 11.56
CA SER A 29 11.81 -4.41 10.76
C SER A 29 12.51 -4.33 9.41
N LYS A 30 11.74 -4.32 8.32
CA LYS A 30 12.24 -4.09 6.95
C LYS A 30 11.22 -3.25 6.20
N GLY A 31 11.69 -2.22 5.52
CA GLY A 31 10.84 -1.41 4.62
C GLY A 31 10.15 -2.31 3.58
N LYS A 32 8.86 -2.09 3.39
CA LYS A 32 8.02 -2.78 2.40
C LYS A 32 7.68 -1.89 1.22
N VAL A 33 8.12 -0.64 1.27
CA VAL A 33 8.00 0.35 0.21
C VAL A 33 9.38 0.60 -0.36
N SER A 34 9.53 0.38 -1.65
CA SER A 34 10.66 0.85 -2.46
C SER A 34 10.24 2.09 -3.23
N HIS A 35 11.15 3.05 -3.38
CA HIS A 35 10.93 4.15 -4.28
C HIS A 35 12.11 4.25 -5.25
N VAL A 36 11.84 4.57 -6.50
CA VAL A 36 12.81 4.62 -7.57
C VAL A 36 12.66 5.93 -8.31
N TYR A 37 13.80 6.59 -8.57
CA TYR A 37 13.88 7.73 -9.47
C TYR A 37 14.41 7.24 -10.82
N HIS A 38 13.72 7.59 -11.88
CA HIS A 38 14.14 7.36 -13.27
C HIS A 38 14.29 8.71 -13.97
N SER A 39 15.03 8.76 -15.08
CA SER A 39 15.20 10.00 -15.86
C SER A 39 13.91 10.61 -16.38
N ASP A 40 12.87 9.79 -16.54
CA ASP A 40 11.57 10.17 -17.08
C ASP A 40 10.47 10.26 -16.01
N GLY A 41 10.77 9.98 -14.73
CA GLY A 41 9.76 10.07 -13.69
C GLY A 41 10.17 9.48 -12.36
N SER A 42 9.21 9.37 -11.47
CA SER A 42 9.41 8.75 -10.16
C SER A 42 8.27 7.80 -9.82
N LEU A 43 8.59 6.73 -9.13
CA LEU A 43 7.63 5.73 -8.70
C LEU A 43 7.97 5.19 -7.31
N PHE A 44 6.95 4.69 -6.66
CA PHE A 44 7.09 3.76 -5.54
C PHE A 44 6.42 2.43 -5.88
N PHE A 45 6.90 1.37 -5.26
CA PHE A 45 6.20 0.10 -5.28
C PHE A 45 6.21 -0.59 -3.91
N MET A 46 5.14 -1.30 -3.63
CA MET A 46 4.93 -2.09 -2.42
C MET A 46 4.56 -3.51 -2.80
N THR A 47 5.00 -4.48 -2.02
CA THR A 47 4.75 -5.89 -2.35
C THR A 47 4.33 -6.70 -1.13
N SER A 48 3.45 -7.68 -1.36
CA SER A 48 3.02 -8.67 -0.38
C SER A 48 2.96 -10.06 -1.00
N GLY A 49 3.54 -11.05 -0.33
CA GLY A 49 3.56 -12.43 -0.80
C GLY A 49 4.81 -13.19 -0.39
N LEU A 50 5.13 -14.26 -1.13
CA LEU A 50 6.27 -15.13 -0.84
C LEU A 50 7.58 -14.35 -1.01
N ARG A 51 8.42 -14.37 0.04
CA ARG A 51 9.63 -13.54 0.10
C ARG A 51 10.62 -13.82 -1.03
N SER A 52 10.83 -15.10 -1.39
CA SER A 52 11.75 -15.47 -2.48
C SER A 52 11.27 -14.91 -3.83
N VAL A 53 9.98 -15.01 -4.12
CA VAL A 53 9.37 -14.44 -5.32
C VAL A 53 9.50 -12.93 -5.32
N ARG A 54 9.19 -12.27 -4.19
CA ARG A 54 9.30 -10.83 -4.04
C ARG A 54 10.73 -10.33 -4.30
N ASP A 55 11.70 -10.88 -3.57
CA ASP A 55 13.08 -10.40 -3.62
C ASP A 55 13.66 -10.58 -5.05
N LYS A 56 13.38 -11.72 -5.71
CA LYS A 56 13.83 -11.98 -7.09
C LYS A 56 13.14 -11.07 -8.12
N THR A 57 11.81 -10.89 -8.00
CA THR A 57 11.06 -9.99 -8.88
C THR A 57 11.54 -8.55 -8.74
N SER A 58 11.78 -8.07 -7.51
CA SER A 58 12.28 -6.71 -7.27
C SER A 58 13.65 -6.48 -7.90
N ILE A 59 14.58 -7.45 -7.79
CA ILE A 59 15.91 -7.36 -8.41
C ILE A 59 15.78 -7.29 -9.93
N TYR A 60 15.00 -8.17 -10.55
CA TYR A 60 14.81 -8.16 -12.00
C TYR A 60 14.17 -6.85 -12.47
N PHE A 61 13.15 -6.39 -11.77
CA PHE A 61 12.47 -5.14 -12.09
C PHE A 61 13.39 -3.92 -11.99
N GLU A 62 14.09 -3.77 -10.86
CA GLU A 62 14.99 -2.63 -10.63
C GLU A 62 16.15 -2.64 -11.65
N THR A 63 16.69 -3.82 -11.97
CA THR A 63 17.74 -3.97 -12.99
C THR A 63 17.21 -3.60 -14.38
N SER A 64 16.08 -4.18 -14.79
CA SER A 64 15.50 -3.91 -16.11
C SER A 64 15.06 -2.45 -16.28
N LEU A 65 14.57 -1.82 -15.21
CA LEU A 65 14.19 -0.40 -15.23
C LEU A 65 15.43 0.50 -15.33
N ALA A 66 16.52 0.16 -14.61
CA ALA A 66 17.79 0.91 -14.65
C ALA A 66 18.51 0.83 -16.02
N GLU A 67 18.27 -0.22 -16.79
CA GLU A 67 18.79 -0.38 -18.15
C GLU A 67 18.05 0.49 -19.18
N LYS A 68 16.85 0.98 -18.85
CA LYS A 68 16.08 1.85 -19.74
C LYS A 68 16.68 3.23 -19.82
N GLN A 69 16.85 3.70 -21.06
CA GLN A 69 17.36 5.05 -21.33
C GLN A 69 16.21 6.08 -21.24
N LYS A 70 16.60 7.35 -21.14
CA LYS A 70 15.65 8.46 -21.16
C LYS A 70 14.80 8.42 -22.44
N GLY A 71 13.48 8.49 -22.29
CA GLY A 71 12.51 8.44 -23.37
C GLY A 71 12.07 7.03 -23.79
N GLU A 72 12.62 5.96 -23.22
CA GLU A 72 12.18 4.59 -23.51
C GLU A 72 10.96 4.16 -22.68
N ILE A 73 10.76 4.79 -21.51
CA ILE A 73 9.56 4.61 -20.65
C ILE A 73 9.05 6.00 -20.31
N CYS A 74 7.90 6.36 -20.87
CA CYS A 74 7.30 7.68 -20.69
C CYS A 74 6.04 7.67 -19.85
N HIS A 75 5.42 6.50 -19.66
CA HIS A 75 4.19 6.32 -18.89
C HIS A 75 4.35 5.31 -17.76
N LEU A 76 3.65 5.52 -16.66
CA LEU A 76 3.69 4.61 -15.51
C LEU A 76 3.11 3.22 -15.85
N PHE A 77 2.14 3.10 -16.77
CA PHE A 77 1.62 1.78 -17.18
C PHE A 77 2.69 0.90 -17.85
N GLU A 78 3.68 1.49 -18.53
CA GLU A 78 4.80 0.77 -19.11
C GLU A 78 5.70 0.17 -18.02
N VAL A 79 5.86 0.90 -16.91
CA VAL A 79 6.54 0.40 -15.69
C VAL A 79 5.75 -0.76 -15.07
N ALA A 80 4.42 -0.64 -14.98
CA ALA A 80 3.56 -1.72 -14.48
C ALA A 80 3.66 -2.98 -15.36
N ASN A 81 3.73 -2.82 -16.70
CA ASN A 81 3.96 -3.90 -17.64
C ASN A 81 5.32 -4.56 -17.40
N LEU A 82 6.38 -3.77 -17.27
CA LEU A 82 7.74 -4.27 -17.00
C LEU A 82 7.80 -5.07 -15.68
N PHE A 83 7.15 -4.60 -14.63
CA PHE A 83 7.05 -5.34 -13.38
C PHE A 83 6.32 -6.68 -13.57
N GLY A 84 5.22 -6.67 -14.32
CA GLY A 84 4.46 -7.87 -14.66
C GLY A 84 5.27 -8.88 -15.48
N GLU A 85 6.10 -8.42 -16.41
CA GLU A 85 7.02 -9.26 -17.17
C GLU A 85 8.07 -9.91 -16.26
N CYS A 86 8.69 -9.15 -15.37
CA CYS A 86 9.64 -9.67 -14.39
C CYS A 86 8.99 -10.71 -13.46
N LEU A 87 7.74 -10.48 -13.03
CA LEU A 87 7.00 -11.42 -12.21
C LEU A 87 6.70 -12.72 -12.95
N ARG A 88 6.26 -12.66 -14.21
CA ARG A 88 6.05 -13.85 -15.06
C ARG A 88 7.33 -14.63 -15.29
N ARG A 89 8.45 -13.95 -15.53
CA ARG A 89 9.77 -14.57 -15.65
C ARG A 89 10.13 -15.35 -14.38
N VAL A 90 9.95 -14.78 -13.20
CA VAL A 90 10.20 -15.49 -11.92
C VAL A 90 9.29 -16.70 -11.78
N LYS A 91 8.03 -16.60 -12.26
CA LYS A 91 7.09 -17.74 -12.24
C LYS A 91 7.54 -18.89 -13.18
N GLU A 92 8.06 -18.56 -14.35
CA GLU A 92 8.61 -19.54 -15.29
C GLU A 92 9.85 -20.24 -14.70
N GLU A 93 10.72 -19.50 -14.04
CA GLU A 93 11.96 -20.03 -13.46
C GLU A 93 11.71 -20.86 -12.19
N ASP A 94 10.84 -20.41 -11.29
CA ASP A 94 10.73 -20.98 -9.93
C ASP A 94 9.39 -21.66 -9.65
N GLY A 95 8.36 -21.43 -10.47
CA GLY A 95 6.99 -21.86 -10.18
C GLY A 95 6.83 -23.37 -9.99
N ALA A 96 7.47 -24.16 -10.83
CA ALA A 96 7.43 -25.64 -10.72
C ALA A 96 8.09 -26.15 -9.43
N SER A 97 9.23 -25.57 -9.06
CA SER A 97 9.96 -25.94 -7.83
C SER A 97 9.18 -25.52 -6.57
N LEU A 98 8.53 -24.36 -6.59
CA LEU A 98 7.67 -23.91 -5.50
C LEU A 98 6.46 -24.82 -5.34
N ALA A 99 5.79 -25.18 -6.43
CA ALA A 99 4.64 -26.10 -6.42
C ALA A 99 5.03 -27.49 -5.87
N ALA A 100 6.19 -28.02 -6.26
CA ALA A 100 6.72 -29.29 -5.74
C ALA A 100 6.99 -29.25 -4.22
N ALA A 101 7.29 -28.04 -3.68
CA ALA A 101 7.47 -27.82 -2.24
C ALA A 101 6.15 -27.43 -1.52
N ASN A 102 4.98 -27.53 -2.18
CA ASN A 102 3.68 -27.07 -1.68
C ASN A 102 3.67 -25.57 -1.28
N LEU A 103 4.48 -24.75 -1.94
CA LEU A 103 4.49 -23.30 -1.78
C LEU A 103 3.71 -22.67 -2.94
N SER A 104 2.74 -21.83 -2.60
CA SER A 104 1.99 -21.07 -3.61
C SER A 104 2.86 -19.95 -4.17
N PHE A 105 2.94 -19.85 -5.50
CA PHE A 105 3.47 -18.67 -6.15
C PHE A 105 2.48 -17.52 -5.94
N ASN A 106 2.84 -16.62 -5.04
CA ASN A 106 1.96 -15.53 -4.63
C ASN A 106 2.78 -14.26 -4.40
N LEU A 107 2.55 -13.25 -5.25
CA LEU A 107 3.06 -11.91 -5.10
C LEU A 107 2.03 -10.92 -5.64
N HIS A 108 1.58 -10.03 -4.78
CA HIS A 108 0.79 -8.86 -5.13
C HIS A 108 1.66 -7.62 -5.00
N ALA A 109 1.49 -6.65 -5.88
CA ALA A 109 2.18 -5.37 -5.78
C ALA A 109 1.22 -4.19 -5.98
N ILE A 110 1.59 -3.05 -5.42
CA ILE A 110 1.01 -1.75 -5.73
C ILE A 110 2.14 -0.91 -6.31
N ILE A 111 1.91 -0.28 -7.46
CA ILE A 111 2.85 0.63 -8.11
C ILE A 111 2.15 1.97 -8.28
N GLY A 112 2.75 3.03 -7.77
CA GLY A 112 2.25 4.39 -7.92
C GLY A 112 3.36 5.34 -8.34
N GLY A 113 3.02 6.35 -9.15
CA GLY A 113 4.02 7.30 -9.63
C GLY A 113 3.49 8.24 -10.72
N LYS A 114 4.41 9.02 -11.28
CA LYS A 114 4.16 9.91 -12.42
C LYS A 114 5.39 9.92 -13.32
N PHE A 115 5.18 9.71 -14.60
CA PHE A 115 6.21 9.76 -15.65
C PHE A 115 5.97 10.93 -16.59
N SER A 116 6.93 11.20 -17.46
CA SER A 116 7.03 12.44 -18.23
C SER A 116 5.87 12.71 -19.19
N ALA A 117 5.20 11.67 -19.69
CA ALA A 117 4.03 11.78 -20.55
C ALA A 117 2.69 11.62 -19.80
N ASP A 118 2.74 11.36 -18.49
CA ASP A 118 1.53 11.26 -17.66
C ASP A 118 1.05 12.66 -17.26
N GLU A 119 -0.19 13.01 -17.58
CA GLU A 119 -0.79 14.27 -17.15
C GLU A 119 -1.01 14.29 -15.64
N THR A 120 -1.49 13.17 -15.07
CA THR A 120 -1.73 12.96 -13.63
C THR A 120 -1.01 11.73 -13.14
N PRO A 121 -0.74 11.59 -11.83
CA PRO A 121 -0.20 10.35 -11.28
C PRO A 121 -1.13 9.17 -11.49
N PHE A 122 -0.54 7.99 -11.64
CA PHE A 122 -1.27 6.72 -11.74
C PHE A 122 -0.97 5.83 -10.54
N LEU A 123 -1.93 4.94 -10.24
CA LEU A 123 -1.81 3.94 -9.18
C LEU A 123 -2.35 2.61 -9.70
N PHE A 124 -1.51 1.57 -9.72
CA PHE A 124 -1.83 0.25 -10.23
C PHE A 124 -1.71 -0.81 -9.14
N TYR A 125 -2.64 -1.76 -9.16
CA TYR A 125 -2.54 -3.02 -8.43
C TYR A 125 -2.10 -4.12 -9.39
N ILE A 126 -1.04 -4.84 -9.06
CA ILE A 126 -0.48 -5.92 -9.86
C ILE A 126 -0.86 -7.26 -9.23
N TYR A 127 -1.49 -8.12 -10.02
CA TYR A 127 -1.86 -9.47 -9.63
C TYR A 127 -0.69 -10.46 -9.78
N PRO A 128 -0.75 -11.65 -9.13
CA PRO A 128 0.30 -12.67 -9.27
C PRO A 128 0.53 -13.18 -10.69
N GLN A 129 -0.40 -12.93 -11.60
CA GLN A 129 -0.31 -13.25 -13.03
C GLN A 129 0.45 -12.19 -13.83
N GLY A 130 0.82 -11.07 -13.19
CA GLY A 130 1.51 -9.96 -13.82
C GLY A 130 0.61 -9.02 -14.64
N ASN A 131 -0.71 -9.19 -14.59
CA ASN A 131 -1.68 -8.19 -15.07
C ASN A 131 -1.99 -7.18 -13.96
N TRP A 132 -2.58 -6.06 -14.33
CA TRP A 132 -2.85 -4.97 -13.41
C TRP A 132 -4.24 -4.35 -13.61
N VAL A 133 -4.69 -3.61 -12.58
CA VAL A 133 -5.85 -2.72 -12.62
C VAL A 133 -5.46 -1.36 -12.09
N GLU A 134 -6.06 -0.31 -12.63
CA GLU A 134 -5.86 1.08 -12.22
C GLU A 134 -6.82 1.45 -11.10
N ALA A 135 -6.37 2.31 -10.17
CA ALA A 135 -7.25 3.00 -9.23
C ALA A 135 -8.00 4.13 -9.97
N THR A 136 -9.32 4.15 -9.82
CA THR A 136 -10.21 5.13 -10.45
C THR A 136 -10.88 6.01 -9.38
N SER A 137 -11.61 7.05 -9.80
CA SER A 137 -12.38 7.89 -8.86
C SER A 137 -13.39 7.10 -8.02
N ASP A 138 -13.95 6.02 -8.57
CA ASP A 138 -14.92 5.16 -7.88
C ASP A 138 -14.25 4.10 -6.98
N ALA A 139 -12.98 3.82 -7.23
CA ALA A 139 -12.15 2.90 -6.45
C ALA A 139 -10.75 3.52 -6.25
N PRO A 140 -10.63 4.57 -5.41
CA PRO A 140 -9.45 5.44 -5.38
C PRO A 140 -8.25 4.86 -4.62
N TYR A 141 -8.29 3.61 -4.18
CA TYR A 141 -7.20 3.02 -3.42
C TYR A 141 -7.00 1.53 -3.71
N HIS A 142 -5.80 1.07 -3.42
CA HIS A 142 -5.43 -0.34 -3.40
C HIS A 142 -4.81 -0.73 -2.06
N MET A 143 -5.10 -1.96 -1.62
CA MET A 143 -4.51 -2.56 -0.41
C MET A 143 -3.97 -3.94 -0.72
N ILE A 144 -2.85 -4.31 -0.09
CA ILE A 144 -2.29 -5.66 -0.11
C ILE A 144 -1.90 -6.11 1.29
N GLY A 145 -1.97 -7.41 1.52
CA GLY A 145 -1.74 -8.02 2.82
C GLY A 145 -3.02 -8.08 3.67
N GLN A 146 -2.99 -7.53 4.86
CA GLN A 146 -4.15 -7.46 5.76
C GLN A 146 -5.06 -6.29 5.36
N THR A 147 -6.16 -6.59 4.69
CA THR A 147 -7.07 -5.55 4.15
C THR A 147 -8.35 -5.39 4.96
N SER A 148 -8.80 -6.44 5.65
CA SER A 148 -10.14 -6.52 6.23
C SER A 148 -10.45 -5.47 7.29
N TYR A 149 -9.46 -5.09 8.09
CA TYR A 149 -9.68 -4.19 9.23
C TYR A 149 -9.57 -2.70 8.87
N GLY A 150 -8.77 -2.37 7.85
CA GLY A 150 -8.63 -1.00 7.36
C GLY A 150 -9.66 -0.60 6.31
N LYS A 151 -10.09 -1.55 5.48
CA LYS A 151 -11.03 -1.31 4.38
C LYS A 151 -12.32 -0.59 4.78
N PRO A 152 -13.01 -0.93 5.90
CA PRO A 152 -14.25 -0.26 6.29
C PRO A 152 -14.15 1.24 6.52
N ILE A 153 -12.98 1.75 6.91
CA ILE A 153 -12.74 3.19 7.09
C ILE A 153 -12.61 3.86 5.73
N LEU A 154 -11.81 3.28 4.85
CA LEU A 154 -11.55 3.82 3.51
C LEU A 154 -12.81 3.84 2.64
N ASP A 155 -13.58 2.76 2.63
CA ASP A 155 -14.84 2.67 1.87
C ASP A 155 -15.88 3.72 2.30
N ARG A 156 -15.81 4.23 3.53
CA ARG A 156 -16.77 5.22 4.04
C ARG A 156 -16.32 6.66 3.84
N LEU A 157 -15.01 6.91 3.88
CA LEU A 157 -14.50 8.26 4.07
C LEU A 157 -13.57 8.74 2.96
N LEU A 158 -12.95 7.82 2.21
CA LEU A 158 -12.02 8.19 1.15
C LEU A 158 -12.76 8.46 -0.15
N GLY A 159 -12.60 9.67 -0.67
CA GLY A 159 -13.05 10.08 -2.00
C GLY A 159 -11.92 10.78 -2.76
N SER A 160 -12.06 10.90 -4.09
CA SER A 160 -11.05 11.55 -4.95
C SER A 160 -10.77 13.01 -4.58
N GLY A 161 -11.76 13.71 -4.01
CA GLY A 161 -11.66 15.10 -3.58
C GLY A 161 -10.98 15.31 -2.22
N CYS A 162 -10.54 14.24 -1.50
CA CYS A 162 -9.76 14.38 -0.27
C CYS A 162 -8.42 15.06 -0.56
N SER A 163 -7.98 15.93 0.34
CA SER A 163 -6.62 16.48 0.31
C SER A 163 -5.58 15.42 0.64
N LEU A 164 -4.32 15.62 0.26
CA LEU A 164 -3.22 14.71 0.62
C LEU A 164 -3.07 14.49 2.14
N PRO A 165 -3.18 15.53 3.01
CA PRO A 165 -3.16 15.33 4.46
C PRO A 165 -4.34 14.49 4.99
N GLU A 166 -5.57 14.74 4.52
CA GLU A 166 -6.75 13.96 4.89
C GLU A 166 -6.61 12.50 4.44
N THR A 167 -6.13 12.29 3.21
CA THR A 167 -5.84 10.95 2.69
C THR A 167 -4.82 10.22 3.57
N LEU A 168 -3.72 10.88 3.95
CA LEU A 168 -2.73 10.28 4.85
C LEU A 168 -3.33 9.92 6.22
N ALA A 169 -4.18 10.78 6.78
CA ALA A 169 -4.89 10.50 8.01
C ALA A 169 -5.80 9.26 7.88
N LEU A 170 -6.55 9.13 6.78
CA LEU A 170 -7.41 7.96 6.52
C LEU A 170 -6.60 6.67 6.37
N LEU A 171 -5.45 6.72 5.66
CA LEU A 171 -4.55 5.56 5.57
C LEU A 171 -3.96 5.19 6.93
N PHE A 172 -3.64 6.18 7.79
CA PHE A 172 -3.20 5.93 9.15
C PHE A 172 -4.29 5.28 10.00
N LEU A 173 -5.53 5.76 9.94
CA LEU A 173 -6.65 5.15 10.68
C LEU A 173 -6.91 3.71 10.22
N ALA A 174 -6.79 3.42 8.94
CA ALA A 174 -6.89 2.06 8.39
C ALA A 174 -5.75 1.15 8.89
N PHE A 175 -4.53 1.68 9.00
CA PHE A 175 -3.38 0.99 9.59
C PHE A 175 -3.61 0.74 11.08
N ASP A 176 -4.00 1.75 11.86
CA ASP A 176 -4.16 1.63 13.31
C ASP A 176 -5.27 0.63 13.68
N GLY A 177 -6.39 0.62 12.97
CA GLY A 177 -7.45 -0.39 13.11
C GLY A 177 -6.96 -1.80 12.78
N THR A 178 -6.08 -1.94 11.78
CA THR A 178 -5.47 -3.23 11.45
C THR A 178 -4.48 -3.67 12.53
N ARG A 179 -3.62 -2.77 12.99
CA ARG A 179 -2.64 -3.02 14.06
C ARG A 179 -3.30 -3.45 15.38
N ALA A 180 -4.44 -2.84 15.72
CA ALA A 180 -5.22 -3.22 16.90
C ALA A 180 -5.80 -4.64 16.83
N SER A 181 -5.91 -5.21 15.62
CA SER A 181 -6.62 -6.48 15.38
C SER A 181 -5.69 -7.65 15.06
N VAL A 182 -4.46 -7.41 14.62
CA VAL A 182 -3.51 -8.47 14.21
C VAL A 182 -2.10 -8.18 14.74
N THR A 183 -1.39 -9.23 15.15
CA THR A 183 -0.06 -9.14 15.76
C THR A 183 1.06 -8.88 14.75
N ASP A 184 0.83 -9.18 13.46
CA ASP A 184 1.86 -9.13 12.42
C ASP A 184 2.01 -7.76 11.77
N VAL A 185 1.14 -6.81 12.10
CA VAL A 185 1.14 -5.43 11.59
C VAL A 185 1.43 -4.48 12.74
N ASP A 186 2.50 -3.71 12.64
CA ASP A 186 2.86 -2.73 13.66
C ASP A 186 3.89 -1.73 13.14
N PHE A 187 4.19 -0.72 13.95
CA PHE A 187 5.25 0.25 13.72
C PHE A 187 6.65 -0.38 13.61
N PRO A 188 7.62 0.33 12.97
CA PRO A 188 7.48 1.62 12.26
C PRO A 188 6.65 1.53 10.98
N ILE A 189 6.10 2.66 10.55
CA ILE A 189 5.42 2.80 9.25
C ILE A 189 6.24 3.67 8.29
N ASP A 190 6.22 3.32 7.02
CA ASP A 190 6.74 4.14 5.93
C ASP A 190 5.57 4.83 5.22
N CYS A 191 5.62 6.15 5.12
CA CYS A 191 4.65 6.97 4.39
C CYS A 191 5.30 7.59 3.17
N ILE A 192 4.57 7.65 2.05
CA ILE A 192 4.94 8.36 0.83
C ILE A 192 3.82 9.30 0.45
N VAL A 193 4.19 10.50 0.04
CA VAL A 193 3.29 11.47 -0.59
C VAL A 193 3.92 11.89 -1.91
N LEU A 194 3.16 11.78 -3.00
CA LEU A 194 3.51 12.28 -4.32
C LEU A 194 2.52 13.40 -4.69
N ASP A 195 3.04 14.58 -4.86
CA ASP A 195 2.28 15.74 -5.32
C ASP A 195 1.94 15.62 -6.80
N GLY A 196 0.65 15.76 -7.13
CA GLY A 196 0.13 15.50 -8.47
C GLY A 196 0.61 16.51 -9.52
N ASP A 197 0.78 17.76 -9.15
CA ASP A 197 1.20 18.82 -10.06
C ASP A 197 2.70 18.76 -10.36
N SER A 198 3.52 18.79 -9.32
CA SER A 198 4.98 18.82 -9.46
C SER A 198 5.61 17.44 -9.72
N GLY A 199 4.92 16.34 -9.42
CA GLY A 199 5.48 14.98 -9.41
C GLY A 199 6.52 14.76 -8.29
N ALA A 200 6.66 15.73 -7.37
CA ALA A 200 7.60 15.62 -6.26
C ALA A 200 7.14 14.55 -5.26
N MET A 201 8.05 13.66 -4.91
CA MET A 201 7.80 12.56 -3.97
C MET A 201 8.57 12.78 -2.68
N LYS A 202 7.86 12.66 -1.55
CA LYS A 202 8.45 12.68 -0.20
C LYS A 202 8.18 11.35 0.49
N ARG A 203 9.19 10.85 1.19
CA ARG A 203 9.08 9.65 2.04
C ARG A 203 9.49 9.99 3.46
N GLN A 204 8.74 9.49 4.42
CA GLN A 204 9.08 9.61 5.84
C GLN A 204 8.70 8.32 6.58
N ARG A 205 9.56 7.92 7.53
CA ARG A 205 9.29 6.82 8.45
C ARG A 205 8.87 7.40 9.79
N PHE A 206 7.82 6.79 10.38
CA PHE A 206 7.32 7.16 11.69
C PHE A 206 7.36 5.97 12.63
N THR A 207 7.80 6.20 13.85
CA THR A 207 7.80 5.25 14.96
C THR A 207 6.52 5.38 15.80
N LEU A 208 6.25 4.39 16.64
CA LEU A 208 5.15 4.46 17.60
C LEU A 208 5.28 5.67 18.54
N ILE A 209 6.51 6.00 18.96
CA ILE A 209 6.75 7.13 19.88
C ILE A 209 6.33 8.46 19.23
N GLU A 210 6.67 8.66 17.95
CA GLU A 210 6.32 9.89 17.22
C GLU A 210 4.81 10.04 16.97
N LEU A 211 4.06 8.94 16.88
CA LEU A 211 2.62 8.93 16.61
C LEU A 211 1.77 8.51 17.82
N GLN A 212 2.35 8.43 19.01
CA GLN A 212 1.65 8.00 20.21
C GLN A 212 0.45 8.89 20.54
N GLU A 213 0.59 10.19 20.44
CA GLU A 213 -0.51 11.13 20.69
C GLU A 213 -1.64 10.97 19.67
N THR A 214 -1.30 10.74 18.39
CA THR A 214 -2.31 10.47 17.33
C THR A 214 -3.08 9.18 17.59
N THR A 215 -2.39 8.13 18.02
CA THR A 215 -3.02 6.85 18.38
C THR A 215 -3.95 7.00 19.59
N HIS A 216 -3.53 7.73 20.64
CA HIS A 216 -4.36 8.02 21.80
C HIS A 216 -5.56 8.89 21.45
N TRP A 217 -5.37 9.92 20.63
CA TRP A 217 -6.46 10.76 20.15
C TRP A 217 -7.53 9.92 19.44
N TRP A 218 -7.13 8.99 18.58
CA TRP A 218 -8.07 8.12 17.87
C TRP A 218 -8.88 7.22 18.82
N THR A 219 -8.21 6.58 19.78
CA THR A 219 -8.86 5.76 20.80
C THR A 219 -9.89 6.57 21.60
N ASN A 220 -9.53 7.78 22.05
CA ASN A 220 -10.42 8.67 22.76
C ASN A 220 -11.62 9.13 21.90
N THR A 221 -11.37 9.36 20.61
CA THR A 221 -12.42 9.74 19.65
C THR A 221 -13.45 8.62 19.52
N LEU A 222 -13.02 7.36 19.40
CA LEU A 222 -13.91 6.20 19.36
C LEU A 222 -14.74 6.05 20.66
N GLN A 223 -14.12 6.26 21.82
CA GLN A 223 -14.83 6.24 23.11
C GLN A 223 -15.88 7.36 23.20
N THR A 224 -15.55 8.57 22.74
CA THR A 224 -16.49 9.70 22.70
C THR A 224 -17.64 9.42 21.75
N ALA A 225 -17.36 8.87 20.57
CA ALA A 225 -18.40 8.48 19.61
C ALA A 225 -19.33 7.40 20.19
N LEU A 226 -18.78 6.41 20.91
CA LEU A 226 -19.58 5.39 21.59
C LEU A 226 -20.49 5.99 22.67
N ALA A 227 -19.99 6.95 23.46
CA ALA A 227 -20.79 7.62 24.51
C ALA A 227 -21.99 8.41 23.97
N SER A 228 -21.91 8.86 22.72
CA SER A 228 -23.00 9.57 22.02
C SER A 228 -23.77 8.70 21.01
N PHE A 229 -23.55 7.38 21.04
CA PHE A 229 -24.19 6.48 20.08
C PHE A 229 -25.70 6.43 20.30
N PRO A 230 -26.53 6.59 19.25
CA PRO A 230 -27.99 6.58 19.37
C PRO A 230 -28.49 5.16 19.70
N LEU A 231 -29.05 4.97 20.88
CA LEU A 231 -29.56 3.68 21.41
C LEU A 231 -31.06 3.52 21.29
N GLU A 232 -31.81 4.49 20.74
CA GLU A 232 -33.27 4.47 20.65
C GLU A 232 -33.81 3.20 19.97
N TRP A 233 -33.11 2.71 18.95
CA TRP A 233 -33.47 1.50 18.18
C TRP A 233 -33.43 0.20 19.01
N SER A 234 -32.78 0.20 20.17
CA SER A 234 -32.59 -0.99 21.02
C SER A 234 -33.30 -0.94 22.36
N LYS A 235 -34.10 0.12 22.65
CA LYS A 235 -34.75 0.33 23.96
C LYS A 235 -35.55 -0.88 24.41
N ASP A 236 -36.38 -1.44 23.54
CA ASP A 236 -37.27 -2.56 23.86
C ASP A 236 -36.52 -3.85 24.29
N LEU A 237 -35.23 -3.95 23.93
CA LEU A 237 -34.41 -5.10 24.34
C LEU A 237 -33.96 -5.04 25.81
N PHE A 238 -34.04 -3.86 26.43
CA PHE A 238 -33.55 -3.59 27.79
C PHE A 238 -34.66 -3.18 28.76
N GLU A 239 -35.89 -3.02 28.29
CA GLU A 239 -37.07 -2.88 29.14
C GLU A 239 -37.50 -4.28 29.62
N LEU A 240 -37.09 -4.65 30.89
CA LEU A 240 -37.39 -5.92 31.57
C LEU A 240 -38.61 -5.74 32.47
#